data_216e74978a6669c805e09db9bdad311b
#
_entry.id   216e74978a6669c805e09db9bdad311b
#
_cell.length_a   1.000
_cell.length_b   1.000
_cell.length_c   1.000
_cell.angle_alpha   90.00
_cell.angle_beta   90.00
_cell.angle_gamma   90.00
#
_symmetry.space_group_name_H-M   'P 1'
#
loop_
_entity.id
_entity.type
_entity.pdbx_description
1 polymer ?
#
loop_
_entity_poly.entity_id
_entity_poly.type
_entity_poly.pdbx_seq_one_letter_code
_entity_poly.pdbx_strand_id
1 'polypeptide(L)'
;MFSTYLTKEEDILESSPTLNVTYQAKSHSYGYYTQAEMRKLVCHFATLDGWNKWGFLLLAYTGARRSEIAKLKVSDVRLDEDSQRHYIMIGDSKTEAGIRQVPIAKRLLDMGFLLYLDGKKSDAYLFPEITNRSQVTRLFHAIREQLNIDYLDDFKNRRIVHSLRHTFVTEIQAKHTLTLVQQTIGHEHSNQGQTKVYTGKMKVSDLLPVVDSVDWF
;
A
#
# COMPACT_ATOMS: atom_id res chain seq x y z
N MET A 1 27.58 7.92 1.10
CA MET A 1 28.26 7.06 2.08
C MET A 1 29.74 6.84 1.72
N PHE A 2 30.08 6.30 0.55
CA PHE A 2 31.48 6.08 0.12
C PHE A 2 32.32 7.37 0.08
N SER A 3 31.80 8.45 -0.51
CA SER A 3 32.47 9.76 -0.58
C SER A 3 32.74 10.38 0.81
N THR A 4 31.84 10.16 1.77
CA THR A 4 32.01 10.63 3.16
C THR A 4 33.10 9.85 3.90
N TYR A 5 33.24 8.56 3.61
CA TYR A 5 34.32 7.73 4.14
C TYR A 5 35.68 8.23 3.68
N LEU A 6 35.86 8.46 2.38
CA LEU A 6 37.12 8.94 1.80
C LEU A 6 37.57 10.33 2.29
N THR A 7 36.61 11.18 2.71
CA THR A 7 36.94 12.51 3.25
C THR A 7 37.13 12.53 4.77
N LYS A 8 36.46 11.66 5.52
CA LYS A 8 36.46 11.70 6.98
C LYS A 8 37.33 10.61 7.65
N GLU A 9 37.38 9.42 7.05
CA GLU A 9 38.04 8.28 7.66
C GLU A 9 39.44 8.03 7.07
N GLU A 10 39.59 8.22 5.76
CA GLU A 10 40.83 7.90 5.06
C GLU A 10 41.66 9.14 4.68
N ASP A 11 41.10 10.34 4.84
CA ASP A 11 41.75 11.63 4.50
C ASP A 11 42.33 11.69 3.09
N ILE A 12 41.75 10.91 2.17
CA ILE A 12 42.21 10.77 0.76
C ILE A 12 41.75 11.95 -0.11
N LEU A 13 40.63 12.59 0.27
CA LEU A 13 40.06 13.71 -0.46
C LEU A 13 39.96 14.95 0.44
N GLU A 14 40.49 16.08 -0.02
CA GLU A 14 40.38 17.38 0.68
C GLU A 14 38.91 17.83 0.85
N SER A 15 38.04 17.45 -0.10
CA SER A 15 36.60 17.71 -0.03
C SER A 15 35.80 16.64 -0.77
N SER A 16 34.54 16.48 -0.40
CA SER A 16 33.67 15.57 -1.13
C SER A 16 33.48 16.01 -2.57
N PRO A 17 33.72 15.17 -3.58
CA PRO A 17 33.52 15.49 -4.99
C PRO A 17 32.04 15.83 -5.32
N THR A 18 31.13 15.59 -4.39
CA THR A 18 29.70 15.92 -4.53
C THR A 18 29.28 17.15 -3.72
N LEU A 19 30.22 17.88 -3.11
CA LEU A 19 29.92 18.99 -2.21
C LEU A 19 29.03 20.08 -2.83
N ASN A 20 29.17 20.32 -4.14
CA ASN A 20 28.41 21.33 -4.89
C ASN A 20 27.45 20.72 -5.91
N VAL A 21 27.25 19.42 -5.89
CA VAL A 21 26.31 18.75 -6.82
C VAL A 21 24.94 18.70 -6.17
N THR A 22 24.11 19.68 -6.48
CA THR A 22 22.66 19.64 -6.18
C THR A 22 21.96 18.78 -7.22
N TYR A 23 21.78 17.50 -6.92
CA TYR A 23 20.92 16.64 -7.74
C TYR A 23 19.45 16.93 -7.37
N GLN A 24 18.79 17.73 -8.18
CA GLN A 24 17.34 17.81 -8.15
C GLN A 24 16.78 16.54 -8.80
N ALA A 25 16.55 15.53 -8.00
CA ALA A 25 15.78 14.38 -8.44
C ALA A 25 14.40 14.90 -8.90
N LYS A 26 14.09 14.81 -10.18
CA LYS A 26 12.72 15.02 -10.66
C LYS A 26 11.87 13.97 -9.94
N SER A 27 11.12 14.39 -8.92
CA SER A 27 10.14 13.53 -8.28
C SER A 27 9.07 13.25 -9.34
N HIS A 28 9.04 12.02 -9.85
CA HIS A 28 7.96 11.61 -10.72
C HIS A 28 6.71 11.45 -9.86
N SER A 29 5.74 12.33 -10.07
CA SER A 29 4.41 12.19 -9.48
C SER A 29 3.75 10.92 -10.01
N TYR A 30 2.99 10.24 -9.16
CA TYR A 30 2.15 9.12 -9.54
C TYR A 30 0.73 9.62 -9.75
N GLY A 31 0.13 9.25 -10.87
CA GLY A 31 -1.27 9.49 -11.15
C GLY A 31 -2.19 8.55 -10.37
N TYR A 32 -3.45 8.84 -10.39
CA TYR A 32 -4.52 7.99 -9.87
C TYR A 32 -5.39 7.46 -11.02
N TYR A 33 -6.18 6.44 -10.73
CA TYR A 33 -7.16 5.88 -11.66
C TYR A 33 -8.53 6.53 -11.42
N THR A 34 -9.28 6.75 -12.49
CA THR A 34 -10.68 7.15 -12.40
C THR A 34 -11.53 6.01 -11.82
N GLN A 35 -12.73 6.31 -11.35
CA GLN A 35 -13.69 5.30 -10.87
C GLN A 35 -13.97 4.23 -11.93
N ALA A 36 -14.14 4.63 -13.19
CA ALA A 36 -14.39 3.69 -14.30
C ALA A 36 -13.17 2.77 -14.55
N GLU A 37 -11.96 3.30 -14.46
CA GLU A 37 -10.73 2.51 -14.60
C GLU A 37 -10.52 1.57 -13.40
N MET A 38 -10.77 2.04 -12.17
CA MET A 38 -10.71 1.18 -10.99
C MET A 38 -11.73 0.04 -11.06
N ARG A 39 -12.94 0.31 -11.54
CA ARG A 39 -13.94 -0.72 -11.76
C ARG A 39 -13.45 -1.78 -12.77
N LYS A 40 -12.88 -1.36 -13.90
CA LYS A 40 -12.29 -2.29 -14.88
C LYS A 40 -11.19 -3.14 -14.26
N LEU A 41 -10.25 -2.51 -13.51
CA LEU A 41 -9.16 -3.20 -12.85
C LEU A 41 -9.66 -4.21 -11.82
N VAL A 42 -10.55 -3.80 -10.92
CA VAL A 42 -11.04 -4.64 -9.82
C VAL A 42 -11.91 -5.78 -10.33
N CYS A 43 -12.79 -5.52 -11.30
CA CYS A 43 -13.57 -6.59 -11.98
C CYS A 43 -12.62 -7.60 -12.63
N HIS A 44 -11.56 -7.15 -13.31
CA HIS A 44 -10.59 -8.07 -13.90
C HIS A 44 -9.82 -8.85 -12.80
N PHE A 45 -9.34 -8.19 -11.74
CA PHE A 45 -8.67 -8.90 -10.62
C PHE A 45 -9.57 -9.97 -10.01
N ALA A 46 -10.87 -9.72 -9.92
CA ALA A 46 -11.84 -10.67 -9.39
C ALA A 46 -11.97 -11.94 -10.22
N THR A 47 -11.66 -11.91 -11.53
CA THR A 47 -11.67 -13.08 -12.40
C THR A 47 -10.40 -13.93 -12.34
N LEU A 48 -9.35 -13.41 -11.70
CA LEU A 48 -8.09 -14.12 -11.53
C LEU A 48 -8.15 -15.09 -10.35
N ASP A 49 -7.09 -15.89 -10.19
CA ASP A 49 -6.96 -16.86 -9.10
C ASP A 49 -5.74 -16.57 -8.20
N GLY A 50 -5.73 -17.16 -7.03
CA GLY A 50 -4.60 -17.17 -6.11
C GLY A 50 -4.13 -15.77 -5.74
N TRP A 51 -2.80 -15.58 -5.73
CA TRP A 51 -2.20 -14.30 -5.38
C TRP A 51 -2.50 -13.19 -6.40
N ASN A 52 -2.73 -13.53 -7.67
CA ASN A 52 -3.06 -12.56 -8.71
C ASN A 52 -4.38 -11.85 -8.41
N LYS A 53 -5.37 -12.60 -7.90
CA LYS A 53 -6.64 -12.05 -7.42
C LYS A 53 -6.45 -11.29 -6.11
N TRP A 54 -6.07 -12.01 -5.08
CA TRP A 54 -6.11 -11.47 -3.72
C TRP A 54 -5.05 -10.42 -3.44
N GLY A 55 -3.85 -10.56 -4.02
CA GLY A 55 -2.80 -9.56 -3.89
C GLY A 55 -3.20 -8.20 -4.48
N PHE A 56 -3.79 -8.18 -5.68
CA PHE A 56 -4.24 -6.92 -6.29
C PHE A 56 -5.48 -6.34 -5.62
N LEU A 57 -6.44 -7.18 -5.22
CA LEU A 57 -7.61 -6.73 -4.48
C LEU A 57 -7.23 -6.12 -3.13
N LEU A 58 -6.31 -6.74 -2.40
CA LEU A 58 -5.80 -6.15 -1.15
C LEU A 58 -5.10 -4.80 -1.41
N LEU A 59 -4.27 -4.68 -2.45
CA LEU A 59 -3.67 -3.40 -2.80
C LEU A 59 -4.72 -2.31 -3.08
N ALA A 60 -5.80 -2.65 -3.78
CA ALA A 60 -6.86 -1.72 -4.15
C ALA A 60 -7.72 -1.28 -2.96
N TYR A 61 -7.98 -2.18 -1.99
CA TYR A 61 -8.91 -1.93 -0.88
C TYR A 61 -8.26 -1.58 0.46
N THR A 62 -6.94 -1.64 0.57
CA THR A 62 -6.23 -1.30 1.81
C THR A 62 -5.28 -0.12 1.67
N GLY A 63 -4.95 0.23 0.43
CA GLY A 63 -3.89 1.19 0.15
C GLY A 63 -2.52 0.76 0.69
N ALA A 64 -2.31 -0.50 1.03
CA ALA A 64 -1.02 -1.03 1.47
C ALA A 64 0.03 -0.90 0.37
N ARG A 65 1.29 -0.83 0.77
CA ARG A 65 2.40 -0.83 -0.19
C ARG A 65 2.58 -2.24 -0.76
N ARG A 66 3.00 -2.32 -2.03
CA ARG A 66 3.31 -3.61 -2.68
C ARG A 66 4.24 -4.49 -1.85
N SER A 67 5.26 -3.88 -1.22
CA SER A 67 6.20 -4.61 -0.36
C SER A 67 5.57 -5.10 0.94
N GLU A 68 4.57 -4.42 1.45
CA GLU A 68 3.81 -4.85 2.63
C GLU A 68 2.98 -6.09 2.28
N ILE A 69 2.22 -6.03 1.19
CA ILE A 69 1.41 -7.17 0.73
C ILE A 69 2.29 -8.41 0.41
N ALA A 70 3.45 -8.21 -0.24
CA ALA A 70 4.34 -9.33 -0.58
C ALA A 70 4.97 -10.04 0.63
N LYS A 71 5.00 -9.38 1.79
CA LYS A 71 5.60 -9.92 3.02
C LYS A 71 4.58 -10.43 4.03
N LEU A 72 3.28 -10.32 3.74
CA LEU A 72 2.23 -10.79 4.65
C LEU A 72 2.35 -12.28 4.89
N LYS A 73 2.18 -12.67 6.13
CA LYS A 73 1.96 -14.04 6.56
C LYS A 73 0.47 -14.31 6.77
N VAL A 74 0.11 -15.57 6.78
CA VAL A 74 -1.28 -15.98 7.11
C VAL A 74 -1.65 -15.49 8.50
N SER A 75 -0.73 -15.56 9.48
CA SER A 75 -0.91 -15.07 10.86
C SER A 75 -1.09 -13.55 10.98
N ASP A 76 -0.79 -12.78 9.93
CA ASP A 76 -1.04 -11.34 9.93
C ASP A 76 -2.51 -10.99 9.64
N VAL A 77 -3.27 -11.95 9.11
CA VAL A 77 -4.73 -11.84 9.00
C VAL A 77 -5.34 -12.28 10.32
N ARG A 78 -5.93 -11.36 11.05
CA ARG A 78 -6.42 -11.56 12.43
C ARG A 78 -7.87 -11.16 12.57
N LEU A 79 -8.56 -11.74 13.52
CA LEU A 79 -9.90 -11.34 13.94
C LEU A 79 -9.79 -10.31 15.06
N ASP A 80 -10.48 -9.21 14.94
CA ASP A 80 -10.72 -8.27 16.03
C ASP A 80 -11.98 -8.72 16.80
N GLU A 81 -11.80 -9.09 18.05
CA GLU A 81 -12.89 -9.66 18.87
C GLU A 81 -13.98 -8.63 19.18
N ASP A 82 -13.62 -7.35 19.32
CA ASP A 82 -14.57 -6.28 19.65
C ASP A 82 -15.52 -6.00 18.48
N SER A 83 -15.00 -5.88 17.26
CA SER A 83 -15.80 -5.57 16.07
C SER A 83 -16.22 -6.81 15.27
N GLN A 84 -15.74 -8.00 15.63
CA GLN A 84 -15.93 -9.27 14.88
C GLN A 84 -15.50 -9.14 13.40
N ARG A 85 -14.49 -8.30 13.13
CA ARG A 85 -13.99 -8.02 11.80
C ARG A 85 -12.55 -8.48 11.64
N HIS A 86 -12.25 -9.06 10.49
CA HIS A 86 -10.86 -9.39 10.16
C HIS A 86 -10.09 -8.14 9.70
N TYR A 87 -8.82 -8.11 10.08
CA TYR A 87 -7.87 -7.06 9.71
C TYR A 87 -6.51 -7.65 9.35
N ILE A 88 -5.70 -6.88 8.67
CA ILE A 88 -4.32 -7.20 8.36
C ILE A 88 -3.42 -6.41 9.32
N MET A 89 -2.54 -7.11 10.02
CA MET A 89 -1.48 -6.50 10.82
C MET A 89 -0.26 -6.24 9.94
N ILE A 90 0.03 -4.98 9.65
CA ILE A 90 1.26 -4.59 8.96
C ILE A 90 2.30 -4.28 10.02
N GLY A 91 3.20 -5.26 10.25
CA GLY A 91 4.22 -5.19 11.30
C GLY A 91 5.62 -4.80 10.80
N ASP A 92 5.97 -5.14 9.55
CA ASP A 92 7.29 -4.86 8.96
C ASP A 92 7.29 -3.50 8.26
N SER A 93 7.53 -2.44 9.02
CA SER A 93 7.64 -1.09 8.50
C SER A 93 8.93 -0.41 8.99
N LYS A 94 9.48 0.48 8.14
CA LYS A 94 10.67 1.27 8.48
C LYS A 94 10.41 2.31 9.57
N THR A 95 9.16 2.68 9.81
CA THR A 95 8.74 3.69 10.77
C THR A 95 7.65 3.13 11.68
N GLU A 96 7.56 3.64 12.90
CA GLU A 96 6.54 3.25 13.86
C GLU A 96 5.11 3.51 13.35
N ALA A 97 4.90 4.61 12.64
CA ALA A 97 3.62 4.94 12.02
C ALA A 97 3.21 3.92 10.93
N GLY A 98 4.18 3.25 10.33
CA GLY A 98 3.92 2.21 9.34
C GLY A 98 3.39 0.91 9.94
N ILE A 99 3.61 0.65 11.24
CA ILE A 99 3.06 -0.49 11.98
C ILE A 99 1.60 -0.18 12.33
N ARG A 100 0.68 -0.90 11.69
CA ARG A 100 -0.75 -0.58 11.79
C ARG A 100 -1.66 -1.77 11.54
N GLN A 101 -2.88 -1.63 11.99
CA GLN A 101 -4.00 -2.53 11.70
C GLN A 101 -4.80 -1.93 10.53
N VAL A 102 -5.03 -2.71 9.48
CA VAL A 102 -5.86 -2.28 8.35
C VAL A 102 -7.04 -3.25 8.23
N PRO A 103 -8.27 -2.81 8.51
CA PRO A 103 -9.43 -3.69 8.39
C PRO A 103 -9.55 -4.22 6.96
N ILE A 104 -10.01 -5.45 6.82
CA ILE A 104 -10.33 -6.02 5.51
C ILE A 104 -11.73 -5.55 5.14
N ALA A 105 -11.86 -4.88 4.00
CA ALA A 105 -13.13 -4.39 3.49
C ALA A 105 -14.16 -5.53 3.43
N LYS A 106 -15.38 -5.26 3.86
CA LYS A 106 -16.47 -6.24 3.87
C LYS A 106 -16.63 -6.93 2.50
N ARG A 107 -16.47 -6.16 1.43
CA ARG A 107 -16.53 -6.67 0.06
C ARG A 107 -15.56 -7.84 -0.19
N LEU A 108 -14.33 -7.76 0.30
CA LEU A 108 -13.35 -8.83 0.11
C LEU A 108 -13.70 -10.08 0.93
N LEU A 109 -14.26 -9.91 2.12
CA LEU A 109 -14.75 -11.01 2.93
C LEU A 109 -15.94 -11.72 2.25
N ASP A 110 -16.88 -10.95 1.72
CA ASP A 110 -18.05 -11.46 0.99
C ASP A 110 -17.65 -12.21 -0.30
N MET A 111 -16.53 -11.80 -0.91
CA MET A 111 -15.94 -12.49 -2.08
C MET A 111 -15.18 -13.78 -1.72
N GLY A 112 -15.09 -14.14 -0.42
CA GLY A 112 -14.48 -15.37 0.04
C GLY A 112 -12.97 -15.28 0.32
N PHE A 113 -12.44 -14.09 0.67
CA PHE A 113 -11.01 -13.96 0.97
C PHE A 113 -10.55 -14.92 2.08
N LEU A 114 -11.37 -15.17 3.10
CA LEU A 114 -11.00 -16.08 4.18
C LEU A 114 -10.90 -17.53 3.70
N LEU A 115 -11.73 -17.95 2.74
CA LEU A 115 -11.64 -19.29 2.13
C LEU A 115 -10.30 -19.50 1.41
N TYR A 116 -9.68 -18.43 0.91
CA TYR A 116 -8.34 -18.51 0.33
C TYR A 116 -7.25 -18.83 1.35
N LEU A 117 -7.52 -18.60 2.63
CA LEU A 117 -6.59 -18.90 3.73
C LEU A 117 -6.69 -20.35 4.20
N ASP A 118 -7.79 -21.03 3.90
CA ASP A 118 -8.06 -22.37 4.39
C ASP A 118 -6.95 -23.36 3.98
N GLY A 119 -6.49 -24.15 4.94
CA GLY A 119 -5.42 -25.11 4.76
C GLY A 119 -4.00 -24.54 4.68
N LYS A 120 -3.83 -23.21 4.72
CA LYS A 120 -2.49 -22.60 4.76
C LYS A 120 -1.94 -22.60 6.19
N LYS A 121 -0.63 -22.82 6.32
CA LYS A 121 0.06 -22.75 7.61
C LYS A 121 0.12 -21.30 8.11
N SER A 122 -0.08 -21.08 9.39
CA SER A 122 -0.10 -19.75 10.02
C SER A 122 1.18 -18.95 9.82
N ASP A 123 2.34 -19.61 9.86
CA ASP A 123 3.67 -18.98 9.70
C ASP A 123 4.10 -18.80 8.23
N ALA A 124 3.35 -19.38 7.29
CA ALA A 124 3.66 -19.26 5.87
C ALA A 124 3.37 -17.86 5.34
N TYR A 125 4.09 -17.45 4.30
CA TYR A 125 3.72 -16.28 3.53
C TYR A 125 2.34 -16.44 2.91
N LEU A 126 1.55 -15.37 2.96
CA LEU A 126 0.20 -15.35 2.38
C LEU A 126 0.25 -15.57 0.86
N PHE A 127 1.28 -15.01 0.21
CA PHE A 127 1.53 -15.07 -1.22
C PHE A 127 2.96 -15.57 -1.51
N PRO A 128 3.27 -16.86 -1.26
CA PRO A 128 4.61 -17.40 -1.44
C PRO A 128 5.10 -17.34 -2.89
N GLU A 129 4.18 -17.23 -3.86
CA GLU A 129 4.48 -17.11 -5.28
C GLU A 129 5.10 -15.74 -5.64
N ILE A 130 4.96 -14.72 -4.80
CA ILE A 130 5.57 -13.40 -5.02
C ILE A 130 7.04 -13.45 -4.59
N THR A 131 7.89 -13.99 -5.46
CA THR A 131 9.33 -14.12 -5.19
C THR A 131 10.11 -12.82 -5.33
N ASN A 132 9.61 -11.90 -6.16
CA ASN A 132 10.22 -10.57 -6.33
C ASN A 132 9.19 -9.49 -6.70
N ARG A 133 9.54 -8.24 -6.40
CA ARG A 133 8.67 -7.08 -6.64
C ARG A 133 8.41 -6.79 -8.12
N SER A 134 9.31 -7.19 -9.00
CA SER A 134 9.19 -6.96 -10.44
C SER A 134 8.08 -7.82 -11.05
N GLN A 135 7.82 -9.00 -10.48
CA GLN A 135 6.74 -9.89 -10.91
C GLN A 135 5.38 -9.19 -10.81
N VAL A 136 5.08 -8.61 -9.64
CA VAL A 136 3.82 -7.87 -9.39
C VAL A 136 3.69 -6.69 -10.37
N THR A 137 4.80 -5.96 -10.58
CA THR A 137 4.79 -4.80 -11.49
C THR A 137 4.55 -5.23 -12.94
N ARG A 138 5.24 -6.27 -13.42
CA ARG A 138 5.09 -6.76 -14.80
C ARG A 138 3.67 -7.25 -15.07
N LEU A 139 3.12 -8.06 -14.16
CA LEU A 139 1.75 -8.55 -14.30
C LEU A 139 0.74 -7.39 -14.30
N PHE A 140 0.89 -6.44 -13.39
CA PHE A 140 0.02 -5.26 -13.37
C PHE A 140 0.08 -4.46 -14.67
N HIS A 141 1.28 -4.27 -15.25
CA HIS A 141 1.43 -3.59 -16.53
C HIS A 141 0.69 -4.32 -17.65
N ALA A 142 0.84 -5.65 -17.74
CA ALA A 142 0.14 -6.46 -18.72
C ALA A 142 -1.39 -6.34 -18.59
N ILE A 143 -1.92 -6.41 -17.37
CA ILE A 143 -3.36 -6.24 -17.10
C ILE A 143 -3.83 -4.84 -17.51
N ARG A 144 -3.09 -3.80 -17.14
CA ARG A 144 -3.42 -2.41 -17.48
C ARG A 144 -3.50 -2.23 -19.00
N GLU A 145 -2.54 -2.77 -19.75
CA GLU A 145 -2.49 -2.73 -21.22
C GLU A 145 -3.66 -3.51 -21.83
N GLN A 146 -3.94 -4.72 -21.34
CA GLN A 146 -5.07 -5.53 -21.77
C GLN A 146 -6.41 -4.80 -21.59
N LEU A 147 -6.54 -4.00 -20.54
CA LEU A 147 -7.75 -3.22 -20.25
C LEU A 147 -7.81 -1.87 -20.99
N ASN A 148 -6.83 -1.57 -21.83
CA ASN A 148 -6.69 -0.31 -22.54
C ASN A 148 -6.70 0.92 -21.58
N ILE A 149 -5.97 0.82 -20.48
CA ILE A 149 -5.77 1.91 -19.52
C ILE A 149 -4.39 2.51 -19.79
N ASP A 150 -4.33 3.81 -20.09
CA ASP A 150 -3.10 4.50 -20.45
C ASP A 150 -2.08 4.50 -19.30
N TYR A 151 -0.78 4.44 -19.66
CA TYR A 151 0.31 4.51 -18.69
C TYR A 151 0.44 5.87 -18.02
N LEU A 152 0.14 6.94 -18.75
CA LEU A 152 0.12 8.31 -18.24
C LEU A 152 -1.32 8.77 -18.05
N ASP A 153 -1.56 9.58 -17.02
CA ASP A 153 -2.80 10.35 -16.91
C ASP A 153 -2.72 11.64 -17.75
N ASP A 154 -3.80 12.44 -17.77
CA ASP A 154 -3.89 13.70 -18.52
C ASP A 154 -2.84 14.74 -18.06
N PHE A 155 -2.31 14.59 -16.84
CA PHE A 155 -1.26 15.43 -16.26
C PHE A 155 0.16 14.86 -16.48
N LYS A 156 0.31 13.81 -17.31
CA LYS A 156 1.55 13.08 -17.57
C LYS A 156 2.20 12.40 -16.35
N ASN A 157 1.41 12.13 -15.32
CA ASN A 157 1.85 11.33 -14.18
C ASN A 157 1.76 9.83 -14.53
N ARG A 158 2.72 9.06 -14.02
CA ARG A 158 2.78 7.62 -14.30
C ARG A 158 1.74 6.85 -13.49
N ARG A 159 0.99 5.98 -14.15
CA ARG A 159 -0.01 5.08 -13.54
C ARG A 159 0.56 3.66 -13.49
N ILE A 160 1.03 3.30 -12.33
CA ILE A 160 1.68 2.00 -12.04
C ILE A 160 0.95 1.30 -10.89
N VAL A 161 1.42 0.15 -10.45
CA VAL A 161 0.81 -0.58 -9.33
C VAL A 161 0.69 0.28 -8.05
N HIS A 162 1.64 1.20 -7.80
CA HIS A 162 1.56 2.12 -6.66
C HIS A 162 0.42 3.13 -6.77
N SER A 163 -0.05 3.40 -7.99
CA SER A 163 -1.20 4.26 -8.23
C SER A 163 -2.51 3.70 -7.68
N LEU A 164 -2.63 2.38 -7.46
CA LEU A 164 -3.76 1.81 -6.72
C LEU A 164 -3.85 2.41 -5.31
N ARG A 165 -2.70 2.53 -4.60
CA ARG A 165 -2.65 3.19 -3.30
C ARG A 165 -3.00 4.69 -3.40
N HIS A 166 -2.47 5.40 -4.41
CA HIS A 166 -2.82 6.80 -4.62
C HIS A 166 -4.32 6.98 -4.82
N THR A 167 -4.93 6.13 -5.64
CA THR A 167 -6.38 6.15 -5.89
C THR A 167 -7.17 5.85 -4.61
N PHE A 168 -6.78 4.83 -3.86
CA PHE A 168 -7.39 4.51 -2.56
C PHE A 168 -7.32 5.70 -1.61
N VAL A 169 -6.15 6.32 -1.46
CA VAL A 169 -5.95 7.49 -0.58
C VAL A 169 -6.83 8.66 -1.02
N THR A 170 -6.85 8.98 -2.32
CA THR A 170 -7.69 10.06 -2.85
C THR A 170 -9.17 9.82 -2.55
N GLU A 171 -9.64 8.59 -2.73
CA GLU A 171 -11.04 8.22 -2.48
C GLU A 171 -11.43 8.38 -1.01
N ILE A 172 -10.60 7.88 -0.08
CA ILE A 172 -10.92 7.96 1.35
C ILE A 172 -10.71 9.37 1.92
N GLN A 173 -9.79 10.17 1.35
CA GLN A 173 -9.60 11.56 1.76
C GLN A 173 -10.81 12.43 1.45
N ALA A 174 -11.55 12.13 0.41
CA ALA A 174 -12.78 12.85 0.07
C ALA A 174 -13.93 12.59 1.06
N LYS A 175 -13.87 11.49 1.82
CA LYS A 175 -14.97 11.00 2.65
C LYS A 175 -14.68 11.02 4.15
N HIS A 176 -13.40 11.05 4.54
CA HIS A 176 -12.98 10.85 5.94
C HIS A 176 -11.97 11.90 6.39
N THR A 177 -11.86 12.06 7.71
CA THR A 177 -10.89 12.98 8.31
C THR A 177 -9.45 12.57 8.03
N LEU A 178 -8.55 13.54 7.95
CA LEU A 178 -7.12 13.29 7.68
C LEU A 178 -6.51 12.29 8.67
N THR A 179 -6.91 12.34 9.94
CA THR A 179 -6.42 11.41 10.98
C THR A 179 -6.78 9.96 10.66
N LEU A 180 -8.04 9.67 10.29
CA LEU A 180 -8.48 8.33 9.90
C LEU A 180 -7.72 7.82 8.66
N VAL A 181 -7.55 8.70 7.68
CA VAL A 181 -6.79 8.38 6.46
C VAL A 181 -5.35 8.02 6.81
N GLN A 182 -4.65 8.86 7.59
CA GLN A 182 -3.25 8.66 7.97
C GLN A 182 -3.05 7.37 8.76
N GLN A 183 -3.93 7.06 9.72
CA GLN A 183 -3.90 5.81 10.48
C GLN A 183 -4.09 4.58 9.58
N THR A 184 -5.03 4.66 8.63
CA THR A 184 -5.28 3.55 7.68
C THR A 184 -4.07 3.27 6.80
N ILE A 185 -3.43 4.32 6.26
CA ILE A 185 -2.33 4.16 5.28
C ILE A 185 -0.95 4.11 5.91
N GLY A 186 -0.79 4.42 7.21
CA GLY A 186 0.50 4.45 7.90
C GLY A 186 1.42 5.57 7.42
N HIS A 187 0.90 6.80 7.36
CA HIS A 187 1.70 8.00 7.11
C HIS A 187 2.05 8.69 8.42
N GLU A 188 3.28 9.17 8.54
CA GLU A 188 3.69 9.99 9.66
C GLU A 188 2.99 11.36 9.64
N HIS A 189 2.65 11.85 10.82
CA HIS A 189 2.11 13.20 11.02
C HIS A 189 3.24 14.24 10.91
N SER A 190 3.70 14.54 9.70
CA SER A 190 4.85 15.42 9.50
C SER A 190 4.61 16.91 9.80
N ASN A 191 3.36 17.35 10.06
CA ASN A 191 3.06 18.79 10.23
C ASN A 191 1.84 19.12 11.13
N GLN A 192 1.49 18.30 12.09
CA GLN A 192 0.50 18.72 13.08
C GLN A 192 1.22 19.09 14.37
N GLY A 193 1.33 20.41 14.65
CA GLY A 193 1.93 20.98 15.83
C GLY A 193 1.76 20.19 17.16
N GLN A 194 1.62 20.82 18.29
CA GLN A 194 1.59 20.19 19.63
C GLN A 194 0.49 19.10 19.84
N THR A 195 -0.45 18.91 18.92
CA THR A 195 -1.48 17.84 18.98
C THR A 195 -0.94 16.43 18.71
N LYS A 196 0.36 16.30 18.45
CA LYS A 196 1.05 15.01 18.22
C LYS A 196 1.01 14.06 19.43
N VAL A 197 0.64 14.55 20.60
CA VAL A 197 0.86 13.87 21.88
C VAL A 197 -0.21 12.82 22.24
N TYR A 198 -1.38 12.81 21.59
CA TYR A 198 -2.52 12.01 22.07
C TYR A 198 -3.18 11.08 21.06
N THR A 199 -2.69 10.95 19.83
CA THR A 199 -3.24 9.97 18.90
C THR A 199 -2.56 8.61 19.06
N GLY A 200 -3.01 7.84 20.02
CA GLY A 200 -2.76 6.39 20.06
C GLY A 200 -3.20 5.71 18.75
N LYS A 201 -2.82 4.47 18.55
CA LYS A 201 -3.31 3.68 17.40
C LYS A 201 -4.82 3.53 17.52
N MET A 202 -5.53 3.83 16.43
CA MET A 202 -6.97 3.67 16.36
C MET A 202 -7.36 2.20 16.38
N LYS A 203 -8.51 1.89 16.97
CA LYS A 203 -9.08 0.54 16.97
C LYS A 203 -9.50 0.13 15.55
N VAL A 204 -9.57 -1.17 15.33
CA VAL A 204 -10.07 -1.72 14.06
C VAL A 204 -11.48 -1.18 13.76
N SER A 205 -12.35 -1.13 14.79
CA SER A 205 -13.72 -0.60 14.68
C SER A 205 -13.79 0.83 14.13
N ASP A 206 -12.84 1.69 14.51
CA ASP A 206 -12.81 3.10 14.09
C ASP A 206 -12.43 3.23 12.60
N LEU A 207 -11.70 2.26 12.07
CA LEU A 207 -11.20 2.25 10.69
C LEU A 207 -12.13 1.51 9.71
N LEU A 208 -13.13 0.75 10.20
CA LEU A 208 -14.09 0.05 9.35
C LEU A 208 -14.81 0.97 8.37
N PRO A 209 -15.37 2.12 8.80
CA PRO A 209 -16.05 3.02 7.86
C PRO A 209 -15.15 3.48 6.71
N VAL A 210 -13.83 3.59 6.95
CA VAL A 210 -12.88 4.04 5.94
C VAL A 210 -12.76 3.02 4.82
N VAL A 211 -12.46 1.76 5.17
CA VAL A 211 -12.24 0.70 4.16
C VAL A 211 -13.54 0.27 3.49
N ASP A 212 -14.67 0.31 4.21
CA ASP A 212 -15.98 -0.06 3.68
C ASP A 212 -16.64 1.05 2.85
N SER A 213 -16.12 2.31 2.92
CA SER A 213 -16.59 3.41 2.07
C SER A 213 -16.10 3.32 0.63
N VAL A 214 -15.14 2.43 0.37
CA VAL A 214 -14.55 2.24 -0.95
C VAL A 214 -15.36 1.23 -1.74
N ASP A 215 -15.95 1.68 -2.84
CA ASP A 215 -16.71 0.83 -3.77
C ASP A 215 -16.14 0.93 -5.17
N TRP A 216 -15.44 -0.13 -5.58
CA TRP A 216 -14.85 -0.26 -6.91
C TRP A 216 -15.63 -1.20 -7.84
N PHE A 217 -16.76 -1.78 -7.42
CA PHE A 217 -17.59 -2.68 -8.23
C PHE A 217 -18.78 -1.99 -8.89
#